data_0a132ef7f80778d6a25c3f27a7f99492
#
_entry.id   0a132ef7f80778d6a25c3f27a7f99492
#
_cell.length_a   1.000
_cell.length_b   1.000
_cell.length_c   1.000
_cell.angle_alpha   90.00
_cell.angle_beta   90.00
_cell.angle_gamma   90.00
#
_symmetry.space_group_name_H-M   'P 1'
#
loop_
_entity.id
_entity.type
_entity.pdbx_description
1 polymer ?
#
loop_
_entity_poly.entity_id
_entity_poly.type
_entity_poly.pdbx_seq_one_letter_code
_entity_poly.pdbx_strand_id
1 'polypeptide(L)'
;QKENETRLDQSKAILFARLLPILDNLKRAAQSASQTKDLDSLQQGIDLVVNQFSNELKENGVETVTSVGEKFDPKSHEVFLTVETEDETQDEMVLEELETGYRFKEKLIKAAKVKIAKLKQ
;
A
#
# COMPACT_ATOMS: atom_id res chain seq x y z
N GLN A 1 -16.39 28.11 -10.24
CA GLN A 1 -15.12 27.82 -9.57
C GLN A 1 -15.30 27.66 -8.07
N LYS A 2 -16.06 28.54 -7.43
CA LYS A 2 -16.42 28.34 -6.04
C LYS A 2 -17.24 27.06 -5.86
N GLU A 3 -18.10 26.74 -6.83
CA GLU A 3 -18.88 25.50 -6.79
C GLU A 3 -17.97 24.27 -6.88
N ASN A 4 -16.95 24.30 -7.73
CA ASN A 4 -16.01 23.21 -7.86
C ASN A 4 -15.19 23.01 -6.60
N GLU A 5 -14.74 24.13 -6.00
CA GLU A 5 -14.01 24.07 -4.74
C GLU A 5 -14.88 23.50 -3.62
N THR A 6 -16.15 23.93 -3.56
CA THR A 6 -17.09 23.42 -2.55
C THR A 6 -17.34 21.94 -2.72
N ARG A 7 -17.50 21.46 -3.97
CA ARG A 7 -17.69 20.03 -4.25
C ARG A 7 -16.47 19.22 -3.85
N LEU A 8 -15.27 19.73 -4.16
CA LEU A 8 -14.03 19.09 -3.77
C LEU A 8 -13.91 19.00 -2.25
N ASP A 9 -14.22 20.11 -1.57
CA ASP A 9 -14.16 20.13 -0.11
C ASP A 9 -15.16 19.18 0.50
N GLN A 10 -16.36 19.09 -0.06
CA GLN A 10 -17.37 18.14 0.42
C GLN A 10 -16.92 16.70 0.20
N SER A 11 -16.33 16.42 -0.97
CA SER A 11 -15.82 15.06 -1.26
C SER A 11 -14.69 14.69 -0.32
N LYS A 12 -13.80 15.64 -0.05
CA LYS A 12 -12.70 15.41 0.89
C LYS A 12 -13.22 15.18 2.31
N ALA A 13 -14.24 15.96 2.70
CA ALA A 13 -14.82 15.82 4.03
C ALA A 13 -15.45 14.45 4.21
N ILE A 14 -16.14 13.94 3.19
CA ILE A 14 -16.73 12.60 3.22
C ILE A 14 -15.64 11.54 3.35
N LEU A 15 -14.57 11.67 2.58
CA LEU A 15 -13.46 10.72 2.65
C LEU A 15 -12.80 10.74 4.03
N PHE A 16 -12.52 11.92 4.55
CA PHE A 16 -11.90 12.06 5.87
C PHE A 16 -12.79 11.48 6.96
N ALA A 17 -14.11 11.71 6.87
CA ALA A 17 -15.05 11.14 7.83
C ALA A 17 -15.00 9.61 7.84
N ARG A 18 -14.75 8.99 6.69
CA ARG A 18 -14.63 7.53 6.59
C ARG A 18 -13.32 7.02 7.19
N LEU A 19 -12.28 7.86 7.20
CA LEU A 19 -10.99 7.49 7.75
C LEU A 19 -10.92 7.65 9.28
N LEU A 20 -11.76 8.51 9.86
CA LEU A 20 -11.71 8.77 11.29
C LEU A 20 -11.92 7.54 12.17
N PRO A 21 -12.88 6.64 11.88
CA PRO A 21 -13.02 5.41 12.68
C PRO A 21 -11.77 4.55 12.67
N ILE A 22 -11.04 4.54 11.55
CA ILE A 22 -9.79 3.79 11.42
C ILE A 22 -8.74 4.39 12.35
N LEU A 23 -8.64 5.72 12.36
CA LEU A 23 -7.74 6.43 13.26
C LEU A 23 -8.08 6.13 14.72
N ASP A 24 -9.38 6.11 15.06
CA ASP A 24 -9.81 5.81 16.43
C ASP A 24 -9.37 4.41 16.85
N ASN A 25 -9.49 3.44 15.95
CA ASN A 25 -9.06 2.07 16.24
C ASN A 25 -7.54 1.99 16.38
N LEU A 26 -6.82 2.76 15.58
CA LEU A 26 -5.36 2.82 15.68
C LEU A 26 -4.93 3.40 17.03
N LYS A 27 -5.59 4.48 17.46
CA LYS A 27 -5.33 5.07 18.78
C LYS A 27 -5.61 4.08 19.90
N ARG A 28 -6.68 3.31 19.77
CA ARG A 28 -7.04 2.28 20.75
C ARG A 28 -5.98 1.19 20.81
N ALA A 29 -5.49 0.75 19.66
CA ALA A 29 -4.42 -0.25 19.60
C ALA A 29 -3.13 0.29 20.24
N ALA A 30 -2.79 1.54 19.96
CA ALA A 30 -1.61 2.17 20.53
C ALA A 30 -1.72 2.29 22.05
N GLN A 31 -2.91 2.63 22.55
CA GLN A 31 -3.16 2.72 24.00
C GLN A 31 -3.04 1.36 24.66
N SER A 32 -3.62 0.32 24.04
CA SER A 32 -3.49 -1.05 24.54
C SER A 32 -2.06 -1.51 24.60
N ALA A 33 -1.25 -1.13 23.61
CA ALA A 33 0.16 -1.50 23.56
C ALA A 33 0.94 -0.95 24.75
N SER A 34 0.54 0.22 25.28
CA SER A 34 1.21 0.80 26.44
C SER A 34 0.82 0.13 27.74
N GLN A 35 -0.29 -0.60 27.76
CA GLN A 35 -0.87 -1.18 28.97
C GLN A 35 -0.70 -2.70 29.07
N THR A 36 -0.49 -3.37 27.96
CA THR A 36 -0.37 -4.83 27.94
C THR A 36 0.91 -5.26 27.25
N LYS A 37 1.43 -6.40 27.70
CA LYS A 37 2.59 -7.04 27.06
C LYS A 37 2.14 -8.20 26.17
N ASP A 38 0.84 -8.35 25.97
CA ASP A 38 0.30 -9.41 25.12
C ASP A 38 0.46 -9.05 23.65
N LEU A 39 1.45 -9.65 23.02
CA LEU A 39 1.78 -9.41 21.61
C LEU A 39 0.67 -9.88 20.68
N ASP A 40 -0.03 -10.96 21.03
CA ASP A 40 -1.11 -11.47 20.20
C ASP A 40 -2.27 -10.48 20.10
N SER A 41 -2.64 -9.89 21.23
CA SER A 41 -3.69 -8.88 21.25
C SER A 41 -3.29 -7.65 20.45
N LEU A 42 -2.04 -7.22 20.57
CA LEU A 42 -1.52 -6.09 19.82
C LEU A 42 -1.54 -6.38 18.32
N GLN A 43 -1.11 -7.58 17.93
CA GLN A 43 -1.09 -8.00 16.54
C GLN A 43 -2.50 -7.98 15.96
N GLN A 44 -3.48 -8.50 16.70
CA GLN A 44 -4.88 -8.51 16.26
C GLN A 44 -5.41 -7.09 16.06
N GLY A 45 -5.06 -6.18 16.96
CA GLY A 45 -5.47 -4.78 16.84
C GLY A 45 -4.89 -4.10 15.61
N ILE A 46 -3.61 -4.35 15.35
CA ILE A 46 -2.94 -3.81 14.17
C ILE A 46 -3.54 -4.39 12.89
N ASP A 47 -3.76 -5.71 12.86
CA ASP A 47 -4.36 -6.36 11.69
C ASP A 47 -5.75 -5.81 11.39
N LEU A 48 -6.53 -5.53 12.42
CA LEU A 48 -7.84 -4.92 12.24
C LEU A 48 -7.74 -3.56 11.55
N VAL A 49 -6.81 -2.73 12.01
CA VAL A 49 -6.60 -1.39 11.43
C VAL A 49 -6.15 -1.51 9.98
N VAL A 50 -5.20 -2.39 9.70
CA VAL A 50 -4.70 -2.62 8.33
C VAL A 50 -5.85 -3.04 7.42
N ASN A 51 -6.67 -3.98 7.87
CA ASN A 51 -7.79 -4.48 7.07
C ASN A 51 -8.84 -3.40 6.85
N GLN A 52 -9.15 -2.61 7.86
CA GLN A 52 -10.11 -1.51 7.72
C GLN A 52 -9.63 -0.46 6.73
N PHE A 53 -8.36 -0.09 6.82
CA PHE A 53 -7.79 0.90 5.90
C PHE A 53 -7.77 0.35 4.47
N SER A 54 -7.33 -0.89 4.31
CA SER A 54 -7.28 -1.54 2.99
C SER A 54 -8.66 -1.63 2.35
N ASN A 55 -9.67 -1.99 3.14
CA ASN A 55 -11.04 -2.08 2.65
C ASN A 55 -11.57 -0.71 2.24
N GLU A 56 -11.26 0.32 3.01
CA GLU A 56 -11.70 1.68 2.67
C GLU A 56 -11.09 2.14 1.36
N LEU A 57 -9.81 1.87 1.14
CA LEU A 57 -9.14 2.20 -0.11
C LEU A 57 -9.79 1.46 -1.28
N LYS A 58 -10.03 0.17 -1.11
CA LYS A 58 -10.62 -0.67 -2.16
C LYS A 58 -12.01 -0.19 -2.54
N GLU A 59 -12.83 0.13 -1.54
CA GLU A 59 -14.20 0.63 -1.78
C GLU A 59 -14.20 1.95 -2.53
N ASN A 60 -13.14 2.73 -2.40
CA ASN A 60 -13.02 4.01 -3.09
C ASN A 60 -12.27 3.91 -4.42
N GLY A 61 -12.01 2.70 -4.89
CA GLY A 61 -11.42 2.49 -6.21
C GLY A 61 -9.91 2.42 -6.25
N VAL A 62 -9.27 2.32 -5.09
CA VAL A 62 -7.81 2.17 -5.03
C VAL A 62 -7.47 0.68 -5.06
N GLU A 63 -6.58 0.31 -5.97
CA GLU A 63 -6.12 -1.05 -6.12
C GLU A 63 -4.62 -1.13 -5.91
N THR A 64 -4.15 -2.28 -5.44
CA THR A 64 -2.72 -2.51 -5.33
C THR A 64 -2.13 -2.88 -6.69
N VAL A 65 -0.89 -2.48 -6.89
CA VAL A 65 -0.12 -2.84 -8.10
C VAL A 65 0.48 -4.22 -7.84
N THR A 66 0.30 -5.14 -8.80
CA THR A 66 0.94 -6.45 -8.72
C THR A 66 2.43 -6.32 -9.04
N SER A 67 3.25 -7.08 -8.35
CA SER A 67 4.70 -6.96 -8.53
C SER A 67 5.43 -8.29 -8.41
N VAL A 68 5.41 -8.94 -7.25
CA VAL A 68 6.20 -10.15 -7.01
C VAL A 68 5.82 -11.24 -7.99
N GLY A 69 6.83 -11.86 -8.60
CA GLY A 69 6.63 -12.93 -9.58
C GLY A 69 6.35 -12.44 -10.98
N GLU A 70 6.26 -11.14 -11.18
CA GLU A 70 6.06 -10.54 -12.49
C GLU A 70 7.35 -9.93 -13.02
N LYS A 71 7.39 -9.72 -14.33
CA LYS A 71 8.50 -9.02 -14.94
C LYS A 71 8.42 -7.54 -14.59
N PHE A 72 9.57 -6.92 -14.36
CA PHE A 72 9.63 -5.50 -14.03
C PHE A 72 8.95 -4.66 -15.12
N ASP A 73 8.04 -3.80 -14.69
CA ASP A 73 7.32 -2.86 -15.55
C ASP A 73 7.63 -1.44 -15.09
N PRO A 74 8.40 -0.67 -15.88
CA PRO A 74 8.76 0.69 -15.47
C PRO A 74 7.59 1.62 -15.23
N LYS A 75 6.41 1.29 -15.78
CA LYS A 75 5.21 2.11 -15.60
C LYS A 75 4.60 1.95 -14.22
N SER A 76 4.82 0.80 -13.57
CA SER A 76 4.18 0.45 -12.32
C SER A 76 5.14 0.18 -11.17
N HIS A 77 6.40 -0.09 -11.50
CA HIS A 77 7.40 -0.49 -10.52
C HIS A 77 8.58 0.47 -10.51
N GLU A 78 9.17 0.62 -9.34
CA GLU A 78 10.41 1.37 -9.14
C GLU A 78 11.45 0.43 -8.57
N VAL A 79 12.60 0.32 -9.22
CA VAL A 79 13.67 -0.56 -8.75
C VAL A 79 14.37 0.09 -7.57
N PHE A 80 14.37 -0.58 -6.44
CA PHE A 80 15.10 -0.14 -5.27
C PHE A 80 16.40 -0.89 -5.10
N LEU A 81 16.39 -2.21 -5.38
CA LEU A 81 17.55 -3.07 -5.31
C LEU A 81 17.59 -4.01 -6.49
N THR A 82 18.79 -4.37 -6.91
CA THR A 82 18.99 -5.42 -7.92
C THR A 82 19.87 -6.51 -7.31
N VAL A 83 19.59 -7.76 -7.72
CA VAL A 83 20.38 -8.94 -7.34
C VAL A 83 20.79 -9.65 -8.62
N GLU A 84 22.06 -9.99 -8.74
CA GLU A 84 22.52 -10.72 -9.92
C GLU A 84 21.94 -12.14 -9.95
N THR A 85 21.63 -12.59 -11.16
CA THR A 85 21.23 -13.97 -11.42
C THR A 85 21.97 -14.48 -12.64
N GLU A 86 22.24 -15.79 -12.67
CA GLU A 86 22.78 -16.46 -13.83
C GLU A 86 21.68 -17.09 -14.68
N ASP A 87 20.46 -17.10 -14.16
CA ASP A 87 19.30 -17.69 -14.79
C ASP A 87 18.63 -16.67 -15.70
N GLU A 88 18.68 -16.90 -17.02
CA GLU A 88 18.09 -16.01 -18.00
C GLU A 88 16.58 -15.84 -17.81
N THR A 89 15.92 -16.87 -17.31
CA THR A 89 14.47 -16.80 -17.09
C THR A 89 14.10 -15.87 -15.95
N GLN A 90 15.06 -15.55 -15.09
CA GLN A 90 14.83 -14.67 -13.95
C GLN A 90 15.23 -13.22 -14.22
N ASP A 91 15.80 -12.93 -15.39
CA ASP A 91 16.24 -11.58 -15.69
C ASP A 91 15.06 -10.62 -15.66
N GLU A 92 15.23 -9.55 -14.88
CA GLU A 92 14.21 -8.49 -14.67
C GLU A 92 12.97 -8.97 -13.94
N MET A 93 13.01 -10.14 -13.32
CA MET A 93 11.88 -10.61 -12.51
C MET A 93 11.85 -9.90 -11.15
N VAL A 94 10.66 -9.55 -10.71
CA VAL A 94 10.47 -8.96 -9.39
C VAL A 94 10.52 -10.06 -8.34
N LEU A 95 11.51 -9.98 -7.46
CA LEU A 95 11.74 -10.98 -6.42
C LEU A 95 11.05 -10.61 -5.13
N GLU A 96 10.97 -9.32 -4.81
CA GLU A 96 10.44 -8.86 -3.53
C GLU A 96 9.82 -7.48 -3.71
N GLU A 97 8.73 -7.24 -3.01
CA GLU A 97 8.10 -5.92 -2.94
C GLU A 97 8.49 -5.28 -1.61
N LEU A 98 9.17 -4.14 -1.66
CA LEU A 98 9.60 -3.42 -0.47
C LEU A 98 8.56 -2.42 0.00
N GLU A 99 7.87 -1.78 -0.93
CA GLU A 99 6.73 -0.93 -0.65
C GLU A 99 5.64 -1.19 -1.67
N THR A 100 4.41 -1.30 -1.20
CA THR A 100 3.26 -1.56 -2.06
C THR A 100 2.98 -0.36 -2.94
N GLY A 101 2.72 -0.61 -4.21
CA GLY A 101 2.25 0.41 -5.14
C GLY A 101 0.74 0.44 -5.22
N TYR A 102 0.19 1.58 -5.60
CA TYR A 102 -1.25 1.78 -5.64
C TYR A 102 -1.66 2.49 -6.92
N ARG A 103 -2.83 2.12 -7.39
CA ARG A 103 -3.45 2.70 -8.57
C ARG A 103 -4.87 3.11 -8.20
N PHE A 104 -5.29 4.30 -8.64
CA PHE A 104 -6.66 4.74 -8.52
C PHE A 104 -7.28 4.71 -9.90
N LYS A 105 -8.22 3.79 -10.10
CA LYS A 105 -8.77 3.51 -11.42
C LYS A 105 -7.61 3.16 -12.35
N GLU A 106 -7.39 3.90 -13.42
CA GLU A 106 -6.28 3.60 -14.35
C GLU A 106 -5.03 4.44 -14.09
N LYS A 107 -5.07 5.30 -13.09
CA LYS A 107 -3.98 6.22 -12.80
C LYS A 107 -3.10 5.70 -11.68
N LEU A 108 -1.80 5.61 -11.93
CA LEU A 108 -0.83 5.23 -10.91
C LEU A 108 -0.70 6.35 -9.88
N ILE A 109 -0.94 6.02 -8.61
CA ILE A 109 -0.74 6.94 -7.50
C ILE A 109 0.66 6.82 -6.94
N LYS A 110 1.12 5.58 -6.79
CA LYS A 110 2.42 5.27 -6.22
C LYS A 110 2.95 3.99 -6.84
N ALA A 111 4.19 4.04 -7.33
CA ALA A 111 4.83 2.85 -7.87
C ALA A 111 5.22 1.89 -6.75
N ALA A 112 5.17 0.59 -7.03
CA ALA A 112 5.67 -0.41 -6.10
C ALA A 112 7.20 -0.37 -6.10
N LYS A 113 7.80 -0.28 -4.92
CA LYS A 113 9.26 -0.37 -4.80
C LYS A 113 9.65 -1.83 -4.71
N VAL A 114 10.51 -2.26 -5.60
CA VAL A 114 10.78 -3.68 -5.79
C VAL A 114 12.26 -3.98 -5.84
N LYS A 115 12.57 -5.23 -5.54
CA LYS A 115 13.88 -5.82 -5.77
C LYS A 115 13.75 -6.74 -6.97
N ILE A 116 14.62 -6.56 -7.95
CA ILE A 116 14.59 -7.37 -9.17
C ILE A 116 15.87 -8.18 -9.32
N ALA A 117 15.77 -9.27 -10.07
CA ALA A 117 16.93 -10.02 -10.51
C ALA A 117 17.47 -9.39 -11.79
N LYS A 118 18.77 -9.35 -11.94
CA LYS A 118 19.40 -8.84 -13.17
C LYS A 118 20.43 -9.86 -13.64
N LEU A 119 20.31 -10.23 -14.90
CA LEU A 119 21.22 -11.22 -15.47
C LEU A 119 22.66 -10.70 -15.41
N LYS A 120 23.54 -11.56 -14.91
CA LYS A 120 24.96 -11.27 -14.81
C LYS A 120 25.56 -11.17 -16.22
N GLN A 121 26.26 -10.09 -16.47
CA GLN A 121 26.93 -9.87 -17.77
C GLN A 121 28.37 -10.30 -17.74
#